data_71f9c6496eda21e58aaed30a9b29c582
#
_entry.id   71f9c6496eda21e58aaed30a9b29c582
#
_cell.length_a   1.000
_cell.length_b   1.000
_cell.length_c   1.000
_cell.angle_alpha   90.00
_cell.angle_beta   90.00
_cell.angle_gamma   90.00
#
_symmetry.space_group_name_H-M   'P 1'
#
loop_
_entity.id
_entity.type
_entity.pdbx_description
1 polymer ?
#
loop_
_entity_poly.entity_id
_entity_poly.type
_entity_poly.pdbx_seq_one_letter_code
_entity_poly.pdbx_strand_id
1 'polypeptide(L)'
;MSMNTLELKSAYEAAYHKSATAIYFAPGRVNLIGEHTDYNGGFVFPCALSFGTYLLVAPNDEQKINFRSLNVEAVYSLELTQLTTPLPDKAWANYPIGVFAQFMKRGVAITQGYDILFWGMCLQALD
;
A
#
# COMPACT_ATOMS: atom_id res chain seq x y z
N MET A 1 1.42 18.73 -1.87
CA MET A 1 2.82 18.67 -1.41
C MET A 1 3.47 17.41 -1.98
N SER A 2 4.58 17.55 -2.66
CA SER A 2 5.31 16.41 -3.20
C SER A 2 6.55 16.15 -2.34
N MET A 3 6.91 14.88 -2.19
CA MET A 3 8.12 14.45 -1.51
C MET A 3 9.03 13.74 -2.50
N ASN A 4 10.33 14.01 -2.43
CA ASN A 4 11.28 13.27 -3.25
C ASN A 4 11.68 11.97 -2.53
N THR A 5 12.40 11.11 -3.25
CA THR A 5 12.80 9.81 -2.70
C THR A 5 13.69 9.93 -1.48
N LEU A 6 14.52 10.96 -1.40
CA LEU A 6 15.39 11.19 -0.26
C LEU A 6 14.59 11.53 1.00
N GLU A 7 13.58 12.39 0.86
CA GLU A 7 12.67 12.73 1.96
C GLU A 7 11.87 11.51 2.42
N LEU A 8 11.42 10.67 1.48
CA LEU A 8 10.69 9.44 1.80
C LEU A 8 11.58 8.44 2.55
N LYS A 9 12.83 8.29 2.14
CA LYS A 9 13.79 7.44 2.84
C LYS A 9 14.04 7.92 4.26
N SER A 10 14.17 9.23 4.45
CA SER A 10 14.34 9.81 5.77
C SER A 10 13.11 9.58 6.66
N ALA A 11 11.92 9.72 6.09
CA ALA A 11 10.67 9.44 6.80
C ALA A 11 10.58 7.97 7.22
N TYR A 12 11.02 7.06 6.36
CA TYR A 12 11.05 5.63 6.69
C TYR A 12 12.00 5.34 7.85
N GLU A 13 13.19 5.92 7.81
CA GLU A 13 14.17 5.75 8.90
C GLU A 13 13.64 6.31 10.23
N ALA A 14 12.91 7.43 10.18
CA ALA A 14 12.31 7.99 11.38
C ALA A 14 11.20 7.09 11.94
N ALA A 15 10.45 6.41 11.07
CA ALA A 15 9.35 5.55 11.48
C ALA A 15 9.81 4.20 12.02
N TYR A 16 10.80 3.58 11.37
CA TYR A 16 11.19 2.20 11.66
C TYR A 16 12.62 2.04 12.16
N HIS A 17 13.40 3.12 12.25
CA HIS A 17 14.78 3.13 12.76
C HIS A 17 15.74 2.26 11.96
N LYS A 18 15.47 2.13 10.66
CA LYS A 18 16.34 1.41 9.71
C LYS A 18 16.07 1.92 8.30
N SER A 19 16.95 1.59 7.37
CA SER A 19 16.80 1.99 5.97
C SER A 19 15.81 1.09 5.25
N ALA A 20 15.03 1.68 4.34
CA ALA A 20 14.19 0.90 3.44
C ALA A 20 15.06 0.09 2.48
N THR A 21 14.67 -1.16 2.22
CA THR A 21 15.37 -2.03 1.28
C THR A 21 14.97 -1.72 -0.17
N ALA A 22 13.72 -1.33 -0.38
CA ALA A 22 13.19 -1.05 -1.71
C ALA A 22 12.13 0.03 -1.64
N ILE A 23 12.00 0.75 -2.76
CA ILE A 23 10.97 1.76 -2.98
C ILE A 23 10.25 1.41 -4.26
N TYR A 24 8.92 1.40 -4.22
CA TYR A 24 8.07 1.16 -5.38
C TYR A 24 7.14 2.35 -5.59
N PHE A 25 6.79 2.60 -6.83
CA PHE A 25 5.85 3.66 -7.19
C PHE A 25 4.76 3.08 -8.08
N ALA A 26 3.51 3.36 -7.72
CA ALA A 26 2.35 3.04 -8.54
C ALA A 26 1.69 4.36 -8.94
N PRO A 27 1.62 4.67 -10.24
CA PRO A 27 0.97 5.90 -10.67
C PRO A 27 -0.54 5.85 -10.42
N GLY A 28 -1.11 7.01 -10.12
CA GLY A 28 -2.55 7.17 -10.12
C GLY A 28 -3.08 7.09 -11.54
N ARG A 29 -4.40 7.01 -11.67
CA ARG A 29 -5.04 6.97 -12.98
C ARG A 29 -6.28 7.85 -12.99
N VAL A 30 -6.67 8.26 -14.17
CA VAL A 30 -7.98 8.85 -14.44
C VAL A 30 -8.58 8.11 -15.64
N ASN A 31 -9.85 7.80 -15.57
CA ASN A 31 -10.60 7.30 -16.72
C ASN A 31 -11.12 8.50 -17.51
N LEU A 32 -10.69 8.63 -18.77
CA LEU A 32 -11.22 9.65 -19.65
C LEU A 32 -12.67 9.33 -20.04
N ILE A 33 -12.98 8.04 -20.11
CA ILE A 33 -14.31 7.53 -20.37
C ILE A 33 -14.43 6.10 -19.83
N GLY A 34 -15.63 5.67 -19.43
CA GLY A 34 -15.86 4.28 -19.03
C GLY A 34 -15.86 4.05 -17.53
N GLU A 35 -16.48 4.94 -16.76
CA GLU A 35 -16.67 4.72 -15.33
C GLU A 35 -17.66 3.61 -15.08
N HIS A 36 -17.38 2.73 -14.09
CA HIS A 36 -18.22 1.58 -13.70
C HIS A 36 -18.43 0.55 -14.81
N THR A 37 -17.66 0.58 -15.89
CA THR A 37 -17.83 -0.36 -17.00
C THR A 37 -16.87 -1.53 -16.95
N ASP A 38 -15.71 -1.39 -16.27
CA ASP A 38 -14.70 -2.45 -16.20
C ASP A 38 -15.22 -3.72 -15.51
N TYR A 39 -15.89 -3.59 -14.36
CA TYR A 39 -16.44 -4.73 -13.65
C TYR A 39 -17.80 -5.20 -14.23
N ASN A 40 -18.35 -4.45 -15.18
CA ASN A 40 -19.56 -4.82 -15.91
C ASN A 40 -19.27 -5.34 -17.33
N GLY A 41 -18.02 -5.63 -17.64
CA GLY A 41 -17.61 -6.14 -18.94
C GLY A 41 -17.54 -5.08 -20.04
N GLY A 42 -17.56 -3.80 -19.70
CA GLY A 42 -17.49 -2.71 -20.65
C GLY A 42 -16.07 -2.24 -20.91
N PHE A 43 -15.93 -1.32 -21.87
CA PHE A 43 -14.64 -0.73 -22.22
C PHE A 43 -14.30 0.45 -21.33
N VAL A 44 -12.99 0.67 -21.11
CA VAL A 44 -12.46 1.76 -20.31
C VAL A 44 -11.36 2.46 -21.08
N PHE A 45 -11.11 3.73 -20.76
CA PHE A 45 -10.00 4.49 -21.32
C PHE A 45 -9.23 5.17 -20.18
N PRO A 46 -8.41 4.42 -19.45
CA PRO A 46 -7.64 4.99 -18.34
C PRO A 46 -6.36 5.68 -18.85
N CYS A 47 -5.92 6.69 -18.10
CA CYS A 47 -4.62 7.34 -18.29
C CYS A 47 -3.85 7.31 -17.00
N ALA A 48 -2.55 6.99 -17.06
CA ALA A 48 -1.67 7.10 -15.92
C ALA A 48 -1.37 8.57 -15.62
N LEU A 49 -1.24 8.89 -14.35
CA LEU A 49 -0.93 10.24 -13.88
C LEU A 49 0.54 10.32 -13.45
N SER A 50 1.08 11.55 -13.39
CA SER A 50 2.45 11.76 -12.94
C SER A 50 2.60 11.65 -11.42
N PHE A 51 1.50 11.58 -10.67
CA PHE A 51 1.50 11.37 -9.23
C PHE A 51 0.81 10.04 -8.91
N GLY A 52 1.07 9.52 -7.74
CA GLY A 52 0.53 8.23 -7.32
C GLY A 52 0.98 7.88 -5.92
N THR A 53 1.15 6.59 -5.65
CA THR A 53 1.48 6.07 -4.33
C THR A 53 2.88 5.46 -4.32
N TYR A 54 3.68 5.87 -3.33
CA TYR A 54 4.97 5.26 -3.03
C TYR A 54 4.82 4.24 -1.92
N LEU A 55 5.54 3.14 -2.04
CA LEU A 55 5.66 2.12 -1.01
C LEU A 55 7.13 1.90 -0.73
N LEU A 56 7.51 2.08 0.54
CA LEU A 56 8.87 1.77 1.01
C LEU A 56 8.77 0.57 1.93
N VAL A 57 9.68 -0.36 1.80
CA VAL A 57 9.61 -1.62 2.51
C VAL A 57 10.99 -2.14 2.87
N ALA A 58 11.08 -2.78 4.03
CA ALA A 58 12.24 -3.57 4.45
C ALA A 58 11.72 -4.79 5.23
N PRO A 59 12.43 -5.92 5.16
CA PRO A 59 12.06 -7.08 5.96
C PRO A 59 12.31 -6.84 7.44
N ASN A 60 11.54 -7.52 8.29
CA ASN A 60 11.77 -7.53 9.73
C ASN A 60 11.80 -8.97 10.25
N ASP A 61 12.24 -9.14 11.49
CA ASP A 61 12.35 -10.44 12.15
C ASP A 61 11.19 -10.71 13.12
N GLU A 62 10.11 -9.92 13.04
CA GLU A 62 9.02 -9.98 14.00
C GLU A 62 7.90 -10.93 13.60
N GLN A 63 7.93 -11.51 12.40
CA GLN A 63 6.84 -12.32 11.85
C GLN A 63 5.52 -11.55 11.79
N LYS A 64 5.61 -10.25 11.49
CA LYS A 64 4.48 -9.33 11.40
C LYS A 64 4.63 -8.44 10.19
N ILE A 65 3.50 -7.94 9.69
CA ILE A 65 3.50 -6.85 8.72
C ILE A 65 3.07 -5.60 9.44
N ASN A 66 3.94 -4.60 9.45
CA ASN A 66 3.66 -3.29 10.01
C ASN A 66 3.29 -2.33 8.90
N PHE A 67 2.13 -1.69 9.03
CA PHE A 67 1.59 -0.76 8.03
C PHE A 67 1.57 0.65 8.60
N ARG A 68 2.24 1.58 7.93
CA ARG A 68 2.19 3.00 8.22
C ARG A 68 1.94 3.79 6.95
N SER A 69 1.29 4.94 7.09
CA SER A 69 1.12 5.87 5.99
C SER A 69 1.47 7.28 6.47
N LEU A 70 2.14 8.05 5.63
CA LEU A 70 2.42 9.46 5.94
C LEU A 70 1.17 10.33 5.74
N ASN A 71 0.13 9.81 5.09
CA ASN A 71 -1.11 10.55 4.84
C ASN A 71 -2.11 10.45 6.00
N VAL A 72 -2.00 9.41 6.83
CA VAL A 72 -2.92 9.19 7.94
C VAL A 72 -2.13 8.75 9.18
N GLU A 73 -2.64 9.09 10.36
CA GLU A 73 -1.95 8.77 11.61
C GLU A 73 -2.13 7.33 12.07
N ALA A 74 -3.21 6.67 11.65
CA ALA A 74 -3.51 5.32 12.09
C ALA A 74 -2.44 4.33 11.59
N VAL A 75 -1.87 3.56 12.50
CA VAL A 75 -0.88 2.53 12.19
C VAL A 75 -1.44 1.17 12.55
N TYR A 76 -1.01 0.15 11.81
CA TYR A 76 -1.51 -1.21 12.03
C TYR A 76 -0.35 -2.19 12.02
N SER A 77 -0.49 -3.24 12.80
CA SER A 77 0.47 -4.33 12.88
C SER A 77 -0.29 -5.63 12.93
N LEU A 78 -0.03 -6.54 11.99
CA LEU A 78 -0.70 -7.82 11.91
C LEU A 78 0.33 -8.95 11.89
N GLU A 79 0.04 -10.01 12.63
CA GLU A 79 0.81 -11.23 12.50
C GLU A 79 0.55 -11.89 11.15
N LEU A 80 1.51 -12.65 10.65
CA LEU A 80 1.39 -13.29 9.34
C LEU A 80 0.16 -14.20 9.25
N THR A 81 -0.26 -14.78 10.37
CA THR A 81 -1.45 -15.63 10.43
C THR A 81 -2.76 -14.87 10.32
N GLN A 82 -2.73 -13.54 10.46
CA GLN A 82 -3.93 -12.68 10.45
C GLN A 82 -4.15 -11.98 9.11
N LEU A 83 -3.29 -12.20 8.11
CA LEU A 83 -3.33 -11.47 6.85
C LEU A 83 -4.55 -11.73 5.98
N THR A 84 -5.30 -12.78 6.26
CA THR A 84 -6.51 -13.12 5.47
C THR A 84 -7.79 -12.54 6.09
N THR A 85 -7.68 -11.91 7.26
CA THR A 85 -8.85 -11.39 7.98
C THR A 85 -8.85 -9.87 7.92
N PRO A 86 -9.89 -9.26 7.35
CA PRO A 86 -9.95 -7.80 7.31
C PRO A 86 -10.09 -7.19 8.70
N LEU A 87 -9.52 -6.00 8.86
CA LEU A 87 -9.65 -5.23 10.08
C LEU A 87 -11.04 -4.58 10.16
N PRO A 88 -11.55 -4.32 11.37
CA PRO A 88 -12.84 -3.65 11.54
C PRO A 88 -12.77 -2.18 11.12
N ASP A 89 -13.93 -1.53 11.03
CA ASP A 89 -14.11 -0.09 10.85
C ASP A 89 -13.50 0.47 9.57
N LYS A 90 -13.50 -0.33 8.49
CA LYS A 90 -12.99 0.10 7.18
C LYS A 90 -11.56 0.66 7.27
N ALA A 91 -10.71 0.04 8.07
CA ALA A 91 -9.32 0.46 8.21
C ALA A 91 -8.63 0.56 6.84
N TRP A 92 -7.83 1.61 6.64
CA TRP A 92 -7.15 1.82 5.35
C TRP A 92 -6.21 0.65 5.01
N ALA A 93 -5.66 -0.01 6.03
CA ALA A 93 -4.78 -1.16 5.83
C ALA A 93 -5.48 -2.36 5.18
N ASN A 94 -6.82 -2.36 5.13
CA ASN A 94 -7.55 -3.44 4.47
C ASN A 94 -7.25 -3.51 2.97
N TYR A 95 -6.86 -2.41 2.33
CA TYR A 95 -6.45 -2.44 0.93
C TYR A 95 -5.18 -3.27 0.72
N PRO A 96 -4.04 -2.98 1.38
CA PRO A 96 -2.86 -3.84 1.24
C PRO A 96 -3.06 -5.23 1.84
N ILE A 97 -3.83 -5.39 2.90
CA ILE A 97 -4.16 -6.71 3.45
C ILE A 97 -4.86 -7.56 2.39
N GLY A 98 -5.79 -6.97 1.64
CA GLY A 98 -6.48 -7.67 0.55
C GLY A 98 -5.51 -8.15 -0.53
N VAL A 99 -4.46 -7.38 -0.83
CA VAL A 99 -3.43 -7.78 -1.79
C VAL A 99 -2.66 -9.00 -1.28
N PHE A 100 -2.24 -8.99 -0.02
CA PHE A 100 -1.60 -10.15 0.60
C PHE A 100 -2.49 -11.39 0.55
N ALA A 101 -3.78 -11.22 0.87
CA ALA A 101 -4.74 -12.31 0.85
C ALA A 101 -4.87 -12.91 -0.56
N GLN A 102 -4.87 -12.09 -1.60
CA GLN A 102 -4.92 -12.58 -2.98
C GLN A 102 -3.68 -13.36 -3.38
N PHE A 103 -2.50 -12.92 -2.97
CA PHE A 103 -1.28 -13.69 -3.20
C PHE A 103 -1.34 -15.06 -2.52
N MET A 104 -1.83 -15.10 -1.28
CA MET A 104 -1.96 -16.34 -0.54
C MET A 104 -2.96 -17.30 -1.19
N LYS A 105 -4.07 -16.79 -1.72
CA LYS A 105 -5.03 -17.58 -2.47
C LYS A 105 -4.42 -18.22 -3.72
N ARG A 106 -3.42 -17.57 -4.29
CA ARG A 106 -2.71 -18.07 -5.49
C ARG A 106 -1.55 -18.98 -5.15
N GLY A 107 -1.40 -19.36 -3.89
CA GLY A 107 -0.39 -20.30 -3.45
C GLY A 107 0.94 -19.67 -3.06
N VAL A 108 1.03 -18.33 -2.98
CA VAL A 108 2.24 -17.67 -2.52
C VAL A 108 2.28 -17.72 -0.99
N ALA A 109 3.33 -18.31 -0.44
CA ALA A 109 3.52 -18.35 1.02
C ALA A 109 4.15 -17.04 1.49
N ILE A 110 3.49 -16.37 2.44
CA ILE A 110 4.03 -15.18 3.09
C ILE A 110 4.67 -15.63 4.40
N THR A 111 5.98 -15.76 4.38
CA THR A 111 6.74 -16.28 5.53
C THR A 111 7.65 -15.24 6.17
N GLN A 112 7.79 -14.09 5.55
CA GLN A 112 8.65 -13.00 5.99
C GLN A 112 7.80 -11.83 6.48
N GLY A 113 8.17 -11.25 7.63
CA GLY A 113 7.59 -10.00 8.11
C GLY A 113 8.20 -8.79 7.38
N TYR A 114 7.43 -7.72 7.26
CA TYR A 114 7.87 -6.50 6.58
C TYR A 114 7.39 -5.26 7.32
N ASP A 115 8.22 -4.23 7.28
CA ASP A 115 7.84 -2.88 7.70
C ASP A 115 7.56 -2.06 6.46
N ILE A 116 6.33 -1.57 6.33
CA ILE A 116 5.84 -0.90 5.12
C ILE A 116 5.43 0.53 5.44
N LEU A 117 5.86 1.47 4.60
CA LEU A 117 5.44 2.86 4.68
C LEU A 117 4.86 3.27 3.33
N PHE A 118 3.66 3.84 3.37
CA PHE A 118 2.99 4.38 2.18
C PHE A 118 2.99 5.90 2.21
N TRP A 119 3.11 6.50 1.04
CA TRP A 119 2.81 7.90 0.84
C TRP A 119 2.20 8.09 -0.53
N GLY A 120 1.07 8.81 -0.60
CA GLY A 120 0.44 9.02 -1.88
C GLY A 120 -0.41 10.27 -1.91
N MET A 121 -0.48 10.89 -3.07
CA MET A 121 -1.31 12.07 -3.29
C MET A 121 -2.77 11.73 -3.56
N CYS A 122 -3.04 10.47 -3.96
CA CYS A 122 -4.38 10.03 -4.36
C CYS A 122 -5.18 9.37 -3.24
N LEU A 123 -4.58 9.16 -2.06
CA LEU A 123 -5.23 8.39 -0.99
C LEU A 123 -6.50 9.05 -0.45
N GLN A 124 -6.62 10.35 -0.57
CA GLN A 124 -7.81 11.08 -0.11
C GLN A 124 -8.97 11.04 -1.09
N ALA A 125 -8.73 10.61 -2.30
CA ALA A 125 -9.78 10.54 -3.32
C ALA A 125 -10.52 9.20 -3.32
N LEU A 126 -10.18 8.32 -2.39
CA LEU A 126 -10.74 6.96 -2.32
C LEU A 126 -11.91 6.82 -1.33
N ASP A 127 -12.37 7.91 -0.78
CA ASP A 127 -13.53 7.91 0.13
C ASP A 127 -14.84 7.74 -0.62
#